data_9774cef6cba5dbe4cd9ed8dcd720da69
#
_entry.id   9774cef6cba5dbe4cd9ed8dcd720da69
#
_cell.length_a   1.000
_cell.length_b   1.000
_cell.length_c   1.000
_cell.angle_alpha   90.00
_cell.angle_beta   90.00
_cell.angle_gamma   90.00
#
_symmetry.space_group_name_H-M   'P 1'
#
loop_
_entity.id
_entity.type
_entity.pdbx_description
1 polymer ?
#
loop_
_entity_poly.entity_id
_entity_poly.type
_entity_poly.pdbx_seq_one_letter_code
_entity_poly.pdbx_strand_id
1 'polypeptide(L)'
;RPMSQGTRCHQLAMYIIYDAPLTMLCDSPTNYEKEPEFTRLIASMPTALRTKRQITDGAIGEYVECWYCDIQEGISYQAGLNGNEPRRVTVCIPLGIEYESIDLYVDGARAEEDGTDYQHISIDFTKFKTYSDYQIDVDMAAGGGYLMVIKGKITPVSINGL
;
A
#
# COMPACT_ATOMS: atom_id res chain seq x y z
N ARG A 1 21.84 -4.91 14.04
CA ARG A 1 20.43 -4.42 13.97
C ARG A 1 19.65 -5.40 13.14
N PRO A 2 18.64 -6.07 13.69
CA PRO A 2 17.67 -6.78 12.88
C PRO A 2 16.73 -5.74 12.25
N MET A 3 17.12 -5.18 11.13
CA MET A 3 16.28 -4.29 10.35
C MET A 3 16.12 -4.90 8.96
N SER A 4 14.90 -4.82 8.40
CA SER A 4 14.73 -5.07 6.97
C SER A 4 15.60 -4.07 6.20
N GLN A 5 16.22 -4.55 5.14
CA GLN A 5 16.81 -3.65 4.15
C GLN A 5 15.65 -3.03 3.39
N GLY A 6 15.29 -1.81 3.72
CA GLY A 6 14.19 -1.12 3.05
C GLY A 6 13.47 -0.14 3.97
N THR A 7 12.53 0.56 3.38
CA THR A 7 11.76 1.60 4.07
C THR A 7 10.59 1.02 4.86
N ARG A 8 9.95 1.86 5.70
CA ARG A 8 8.68 1.51 6.36
C ARG A 8 7.58 1.17 5.35
N CYS A 9 7.53 1.88 4.23
CA CYS A 9 6.55 1.60 3.18
C CYS A 9 6.81 0.27 2.47
N HIS A 10 8.07 -0.12 2.26
CA HIS A 10 8.44 -1.45 1.82
C HIS A 10 7.90 -2.52 2.77
N GLN A 11 8.09 -2.33 4.07
CA GLN A 11 7.60 -3.26 5.09
C GLN A 11 6.07 -3.39 5.05
N LEU A 12 5.33 -2.28 4.91
CA LEU A 12 3.87 -2.30 4.77
C LEU A 12 3.42 -3.06 3.52
N ALA A 13 4.07 -2.81 2.38
CA ALA A 13 3.73 -3.45 1.12
C ALA A 13 3.90 -4.98 1.16
N MET A 14 4.88 -5.47 1.90
CA MET A 14 5.12 -6.92 2.07
C MET A 14 3.92 -7.67 2.61
N TYR A 15 3.10 -7.06 3.49
CA TYR A 15 1.89 -7.69 4.03
C TYR A 15 0.84 -8.02 2.97
N ILE A 16 0.83 -7.25 1.89
CA ILE A 16 -0.11 -7.45 0.77
C ILE A 16 0.52 -8.31 -0.34
N ILE A 17 1.80 -8.11 -0.61
CA ILE A 17 2.47 -8.71 -1.77
C ILE A 17 2.91 -10.13 -1.50
N TYR A 18 3.40 -10.43 -0.30
CA TYR A 18 3.83 -11.79 0.04
C TYR A 18 2.67 -12.66 0.51
N ASP A 19 2.65 -13.88 0.01
CA ASP A 19 1.72 -14.93 0.42
C ASP A 19 2.28 -15.67 1.65
N ALA A 20 2.33 -14.97 2.77
CA ALA A 20 2.85 -15.52 4.02
C ALA A 20 1.84 -15.26 5.14
N PRO A 21 1.29 -16.32 5.76
CA PRO A 21 0.31 -16.18 6.84
C PRO A 21 0.95 -15.63 8.13
N LEU A 22 2.25 -15.63 8.23
CA LEU A 22 3.00 -15.11 9.37
C LEU A 22 4.08 -14.17 8.89
N THR A 23 3.89 -12.88 9.12
CA THR A 23 4.89 -11.85 8.83
C THR A 23 5.57 -11.42 10.11
N MET A 24 6.88 -11.57 10.15
CA MET A 24 7.68 -11.15 11.30
C MET A 24 7.86 -9.63 11.30
N LEU A 25 7.78 -9.02 12.49
CA LEU A 25 8.16 -7.63 12.67
C LEU A 25 9.68 -7.48 12.47
N CYS A 26 10.07 -6.50 11.66
CA CYS A 26 11.46 -6.34 11.21
C CYS A 26 12.27 -5.40 12.12
N ASP A 27 11.72 -4.92 13.24
CA ASP A 27 12.40 -4.00 14.14
C ASP A 27 12.16 -4.35 15.61
N SER A 28 12.84 -3.66 16.52
CA SER A 28 12.71 -3.86 17.95
C SER A 28 11.40 -3.26 18.48
N PRO A 29 10.81 -3.82 19.57
CA PRO A 29 9.63 -3.24 20.22
C PRO A 29 9.83 -1.76 20.60
N THR A 30 11.00 -1.40 21.08
CA THR A 30 11.34 -0.02 21.47
C THR A 30 11.28 0.96 20.30
N ASN A 31 11.60 0.52 19.08
CA ASN A 31 11.49 1.38 17.89
C ASN A 31 10.04 1.53 17.48
N TYR A 32 9.24 0.47 17.53
CA TYR A 32 7.80 0.55 17.26
C TYR A 32 7.03 1.43 18.27
N GLU A 33 7.47 1.44 19.53
CA GLU A 33 6.90 2.35 20.55
C GLU A 33 7.08 3.84 20.20
N LYS A 34 8.15 4.18 19.48
CA LYS A 34 8.41 5.55 19.02
C LYS A 34 7.55 5.97 17.82
N GLU A 35 6.95 5.00 17.13
CA GLU A 35 6.15 5.20 15.91
C GLU A 35 4.73 4.62 16.11
N PRO A 36 3.90 5.20 16.99
CA PRO A 36 2.61 4.61 17.37
C PRO A 36 1.61 4.56 16.22
N GLU A 37 1.66 5.48 15.25
CA GLU A 37 0.84 5.44 14.06
C GLU A 37 1.20 4.24 13.18
N PHE A 38 2.47 4.09 12.87
CA PHE A 38 2.98 2.98 12.09
C PHE A 38 2.69 1.63 12.74
N THR A 39 2.86 1.54 14.05
CA THR A 39 2.58 0.33 14.83
C THR A 39 1.09 -0.05 14.77
N ARG A 40 0.19 0.92 14.90
CA ARG A 40 -1.25 0.67 14.74
C ARG A 40 -1.61 0.23 13.32
N LEU A 41 -0.96 0.83 12.31
CA LEU A 41 -1.17 0.44 10.92
C LEU A 41 -0.74 -1.01 10.68
N ILE A 42 0.46 -1.41 11.12
CA ILE A 42 0.92 -2.81 11.03
C ILE A 42 -0.05 -3.75 11.73
N ALA A 43 -0.50 -3.39 12.94
CA ALA A 43 -1.44 -4.22 13.69
C ALA A 43 -2.81 -4.38 12.99
N SER A 44 -3.17 -3.46 12.11
CA SER A 44 -4.40 -3.51 11.31
C SER A 44 -4.26 -4.29 10.00
N MET A 45 -3.04 -4.63 9.59
CA MET A 45 -2.81 -5.35 8.34
C MET A 45 -3.37 -6.77 8.39
N PRO A 46 -3.86 -7.30 7.26
CA PRO A 46 -4.37 -8.66 7.20
C PRO A 46 -3.24 -9.67 7.49
N THR A 47 -3.47 -10.60 8.41
CA THR A 47 -2.54 -11.69 8.72
C THR A 47 -2.68 -12.87 7.76
N ALA A 48 -3.83 -12.99 7.12
CA ALA A 48 -4.11 -13.94 6.06
C ALA A 48 -5.05 -13.32 5.04
N LEU A 49 -4.74 -13.47 3.77
CA LEU A 49 -5.60 -12.97 2.70
C LEU A 49 -6.74 -13.95 2.45
N ARG A 50 -7.98 -13.48 2.54
CA ARG A 50 -9.20 -14.30 2.32
C ARG A 50 -9.46 -14.59 0.86
N THR A 51 -8.99 -13.72 -0.03
CA THR A 51 -9.12 -13.83 -1.47
C THR A 51 -7.74 -13.74 -2.12
N LYS A 52 -7.66 -14.08 -3.39
CA LYS A 52 -6.40 -13.93 -4.13
C LYS A 52 -6.13 -12.44 -4.38
N ARG A 53 -4.88 -12.03 -4.12
CA ARG A 53 -4.38 -10.77 -4.62
C ARG A 53 -4.19 -10.82 -6.13
N GLN A 54 -4.25 -9.66 -6.76
CA GLN A 54 -3.99 -9.50 -8.18
C GLN A 54 -2.71 -8.68 -8.37
N ILE A 55 -1.79 -9.19 -9.16
CA ILE A 55 -0.65 -8.40 -9.62
C ILE A 55 -1.18 -7.45 -10.69
N THR A 56 -1.03 -6.16 -10.47
CA THR A 56 -1.54 -5.10 -11.35
C THR A 56 -0.47 -4.57 -12.28
N ASP A 57 0.77 -4.55 -11.83
CA ASP A 57 1.93 -4.15 -12.62
C ASP A 57 3.21 -4.77 -12.04
N GLY A 58 4.30 -4.75 -12.80
CA GLY A 58 5.59 -5.20 -12.31
C GLY A 58 6.58 -5.60 -13.40
N ALA A 59 7.84 -5.57 -13.03
CA ALA A 59 8.96 -6.09 -13.80
C ALA A 59 9.84 -6.96 -12.89
N ILE A 60 10.11 -8.19 -13.30
CA ILE A 60 10.86 -9.17 -12.50
C ILE A 60 12.23 -8.61 -12.09
N GLY A 61 12.50 -8.62 -10.78
CA GLY A 61 13.72 -8.10 -10.18
C GLY A 61 13.76 -6.58 -10.02
N GLU A 62 12.75 -5.85 -10.47
CA GLU A 62 12.68 -4.40 -10.40
C GLU A 62 11.62 -3.91 -9.43
N TYR A 63 10.34 -4.21 -9.69
CA TYR A 63 9.24 -3.83 -8.79
C TYR A 63 8.01 -4.71 -9.03
N VAL A 64 7.06 -4.65 -8.09
CA VAL A 64 5.77 -5.32 -8.22
C VAL A 64 4.68 -4.49 -7.55
N GLU A 65 3.51 -4.44 -8.18
CA GLU A 65 2.29 -3.87 -7.63
C GLU A 65 1.20 -4.91 -7.51
N CYS A 66 0.48 -4.88 -6.39
CA CYS A 66 -0.61 -5.80 -6.11
C CYS A 66 -1.85 -5.06 -5.61
N TRP A 67 -2.99 -5.58 -6.03
CA TRP A 67 -4.31 -5.24 -5.49
C TRP A 67 -4.86 -6.39 -4.67
N TYR A 68 -5.38 -6.06 -3.50
CA TYR A 68 -6.10 -7.00 -2.63
C TYR A 68 -7.37 -6.35 -2.12
N CYS A 69 -8.46 -7.10 -2.12
CA CYS A 69 -9.75 -6.62 -1.64
C CYS A 69 -10.40 -7.64 -0.70
N ASP A 70 -10.76 -7.18 0.48
CA ASP A 70 -11.63 -7.90 1.41
C ASP A 70 -13.03 -7.27 1.35
N ILE A 71 -13.90 -7.87 0.54
CA ILE A 71 -15.27 -7.39 0.33
C ILE A 71 -16.09 -7.43 1.63
N GLN A 72 -15.85 -8.42 2.49
CA GLN A 72 -16.60 -8.57 3.74
C GLN A 72 -16.28 -7.46 4.74
N GLU A 73 -15.01 -7.07 4.81
CA GLU A 73 -14.57 -5.98 5.68
C GLU A 73 -14.70 -4.60 5.04
N GLY A 74 -14.98 -4.54 3.73
CA GLY A 74 -15.04 -3.28 2.99
C GLY A 74 -13.69 -2.54 2.96
N ILE A 75 -12.59 -3.28 2.86
CA ILE A 75 -11.24 -2.75 2.80
C ILE A 75 -10.53 -3.27 1.56
N SER A 76 -9.86 -2.38 0.88
CA SER A 76 -9.01 -2.71 -0.27
C SER A 76 -7.63 -2.12 -0.10
N TYR A 77 -6.64 -2.82 -0.62
CA TYR A 77 -5.24 -2.43 -0.55
C TYR A 77 -4.64 -2.42 -1.95
N GLN A 78 -3.91 -1.35 -2.27
CA GLN A 78 -2.98 -1.32 -3.38
C GLN A 78 -1.59 -1.15 -2.80
N ALA A 79 -0.66 -2.03 -3.15
CA ALA A 79 0.68 -2.02 -2.60
C ALA A 79 1.72 -2.11 -3.72
N GLY A 80 2.79 -1.36 -3.58
CA GLY A 80 3.96 -1.41 -4.45
C GLY A 80 5.22 -1.72 -3.65
N LEU A 81 6.04 -2.62 -4.19
CA LEU A 81 7.31 -3.03 -3.63
C LEU A 81 8.40 -2.77 -4.64
N ASN A 82 9.33 -1.87 -4.33
CA ASN A 82 10.39 -1.45 -5.23
C ASN A 82 11.71 -2.19 -4.97
N GLY A 83 12.49 -2.35 -6.03
CA GLY A 83 13.82 -2.94 -5.99
C GLY A 83 14.92 -1.92 -5.67
N ASN A 84 16.07 -2.09 -6.30
CA ASN A 84 17.31 -1.38 -5.93
C ASN A 84 17.45 0.03 -6.51
N GLU A 85 16.55 0.46 -7.38
CA GLU A 85 16.59 1.78 -8.02
C GLU A 85 15.36 2.60 -7.65
N PRO A 86 15.49 3.91 -7.37
CA PRO A 86 14.33 4.77 -7.17
C PRO A 86 13.38 4.73 -8.36
N ARG A 87 12.08 4.81 -8.10
CA ARG A 87 11.07 4.67 -9.13
C ARG A 87 9.89 5.60 -8.88
N ARG A 88 9.37 6.18 -9.95
CA ARG A 88 8.06 6.85 -9.96
C ARG A 88 7.06 5.98 -10.71
N VAL A 89 5.90 5.77 -10.12
CA VAL A 89 4.78 5.06 -10.72
C VAL A 89 3.51 5.88 -10.63
N THR A 90 2.61 5.71 -11.59
CA THR A 90 1.26 6.27 -11.52
C THR A 90 0.31 5.21 -11.01
N VAL A 91 -0.21 5.41 -9.80
CA VAL A 91 -1.16 4.51 -9.16
C VAL A 91 -2.58 4.91 -9.51
N CYS A 92 -3.38 3.94 -9.95
CA CYS A 92 -4.80 4.18 -10.26
C CYS A 92 -5.66 3.83 -9.05
N ILE A 93 -6.50 4.78 -8.62
CA ILE A 93 -7.53 4.54 -7.61
C ILE A 93 -8.70 3.85 -8.30
N PRO A 94 -9.17 2.69 -7.80
CA PRO A 94 -10.21 1.94 -8.46
C PRO A 94 -11.55 2.67 -8.49
N LEU A 95 -12.23 2.60 -9.62
CA LEU A 95 -13.60 3.09 -9.78
C LEU A 95 -14.61 2.08 -9.20
N GLY A 96 -15.82 2.54 -8.90
CA GLY A 96 -16.92 1.66 -8.45
C GLY A 96 -16.89 1.32 -6.96
N ILE A 97 -16.17 2.10 -6.17
CA ILE A 97 -16.16 2.02 -4.71
C ILE A 97 -16.89 3.25 -4.15
N GLU A 98 -17.82 3.02 -3.23
CA GLU A 98 -18.37 4.09 -2.40
C GLU A 98 -17.36 4.37 -1.28
N TYR A 99 -16.45 5.31 -1.52
CA TYR A 99 -15.35 5.60 -0.61
C TYR A 99 -15.82 6.16 0.73
N GLU A 100 -15.25 5.61 1.81
CA GLU A 100 -15.30 6.18 3.15
C GLU A 100 -14.00 6.90 3.48
N SER A 101 -12.86 6.30 3.10
CA SER A 101 -11.54 6.89 3.24
C SER A 101 -10.56 6.31 2.23
N ILE A 102 -9.59 7.13 1.83
CA ILE A 102 -8.44 6.72 1.02
C ILE A 102 -7.19 7.26 1.69
N ASP A 103 -6.36 6.36 2.21
CA ASP A 103 -5.11 6.69 2.88
C ASP A 103 -3.93 6.13 2.10
N LEU A 104 -2.97 6.99 1.80
CA LEU A 104 -1.76 6.64 1.05
C LEU A 104 -0.53 6.83 1.94
N TYR A 105 0.27 5.79 2.04
CA TYR A 105 1.55 5.78 2.76
C TYR A 105 2.67 5.64 1.73
N VAL A 106 3.55 6.63 1.67
CA VAL A 106 4.63 6.71 0.69
C VAL A 106 5.96 6.99 1.36
N ASP A 107 7.04 6.62 0.69
CA ASP A 107 8.39 6.96 1.14
C ASP A 107 8.55 8.47 1.27
N GLY A 108 9.20 8.92 2.33
CA GLY A 108 9.55 10.31 2.53
C GLY A 108 10.75 10.73 1.67
N ALA A 109 10.99 12.03 1.62
CA ALA A 109 12.06 12.60 0.80
C ALA A 109 13.49 12.13 1.21
N ARG A 110 13.65 11.65 2.45
CA ARG A 110 14.90 11.11 2.98
C ARG A 110 14.88 9.60 3.20
N ALA A 111 13.94 8.89 2.62
CA ALA A 111 13.74 7.47 2.87
C ALA A 111 14.95 6.60 2.48
N GLU A 112 15.79 7.04 1.54
CA GLU A 112 17.04 6.36 1.20
C GLU A 112 18.10 6.46 2.29
N GLU A 113 18.08 7.54 3.08
CA GLU A 113 19.00 7.77 4.21
C GLU A 113 18.43 7.25 5.54
N ASP A 114 17.12 7.41 5.70
CA ASP A 114 16.36 7.03 6.88
C ASP A 114 15.10 6.26 6.48
N GLY A 115 15.16 4.96 6.53
CA GLY A 115 14.03 4.07 6.15
C GLY A 115 12.77 4.25 7.01
N THR A 116 12.84 5.02 8.10
CA THR A 116 11.67 5.38 8.92
C THR A 116 10.96 6.63 8.42
N ASP A 117 11.55 7.35 7.46
CA ASP A 117 10.93 8.54 6.85
C ASP A 117 9.84 8.13 5.86
N TYR A 118 8.60 8.33 6.24
CA TYR A 118 7.44 8.10 5.40
C TYR A 118 6.40 9.21 5.57
N GLN A 119 5.50 9.32 4.62
CA GLN A 119 4.38 10.26 4.65
C GLN A 119 3.06 9.51 4.61
N HIS A 120 2.11 9.97 5.42
CA HIS A 120 0.71 9.56 5.38
C HIS A 120 -0.12 10.67 4.73
N ILE A 121 -0.80 10.36 3.65
CA ILE A 121 -1.61 11.29 2.87
C ILE A 121 -3.05 10.79 2.87
N SER A 122 -3.96 11.55 3.49
CA SER A 122 -5.40 11.32 3.35
C SER A 122 -5.89 12.00 2.07
N ILE A 123 -6.46 11.21 1.16
CA ILE A 123 -6.88 11.68 -0.15
C ILE A 123 -8.33 12.16 -0.07
N ASP A 124 -8.55 13.40 -0.48
CA ASP A 124 -9.89 14.00 -0.56
C ASP A 124 -10.59 13.60 -1.86
N PHE A 125 -11.24 12.44 -1.83
CA PHE A 125 -11.98 11.90 -2.96
C PHE A 125 -13.26 12.69 -3.31
N THR A 126 -13.69 13.61 -2.47
CA THR A 126 -14.84 14.48 -2.78
C THR A 126 -14.53 15.43 -3.94
N LYS A 127 -13.27 15.64 -4.25
CA LYS A 127 -12.78 16.46 -5.37
C LYS A 127 -12.67 15.70 -6.69
N PHE A 128 -12.88 14.39 -6.69
CA PHE A 128 -12.76 13.58 -7.91
C PHE A 128 -13.89 13.93 -8.89
N LYS A 129 -13.54 14.45 -10.06
CA LYS A 129 -14.48 14.88 -11.12
C LYS A 129 -14.14 14.27 -12.47
N THR A 130 -12.87 14.01 -12.74
CA THR A 130 -12.37 13.50 -14.00
C THR A 130 -11.56 12.23 -13.78
N TYR A 131 -11.35 11.47 -14.84
CA TYR A 131 -10.54 10.24 -14.76
C TYR A 131 -9.12 10.49 -14.22
N SER A 132 -8.54 11.64 -14.53
CA SER A 132 -7.22 12.01 -14.03
C SER A 132 -7.16 12.19 -12.51
N ASP A 133 -8.28 12.52 -11.86
CA ASP A 133 -8.34 12.65 -10.39
C ASP A 133 -8.15 11.30 -9.68
N TYR A 134 -8.36 10.19 -10.39
CA TYR A 134 -8.12 8.83 -9.89
C TYR A 134 -6.72 8.31 -10.14
N GLN A 135 -5.80 9.17 -10.57
CA GLN A 135 -4.40 8.84 -10.82
C GLN A 135 -3.49 9.64 -9.89
N ILE A 136 -2.58 8.97 -9.22
CA ILE A 136 -1.65 9.57 -8.28
C ILE A 136 -0.24 9.11 -8.61
N ASP A 137 0.68 10.04 -8.79
CA ASP A 137 2.09 9.73 -8.92
C ASP A 137 2.71 9.47 -7.55
N VAL A 138 3.40 8.35 -7.43
CA VAL A 138 4.08 7.90 -6.22
C VAL A 138 5.55 7.72 -6.50
N ASP A 139 6.39 8.36 -5.70
CA ASP A 139 7.83 8.15 -5.69
C ASP A 139 8.19 7.09 -4.66
N MET A 140 8.92 6.07 -5.08
CA MET A 140 9.47 5.04 -4.21
C MET A 140 10.99 5.15 -4.18
N ALA A 141 11.57 5.13 -2.99
CA ALA A 141 13.00 5.05 -2.80
C ALA A 141 13.57 3.70 -3.29
N ALA A 142 14.87 3.59 -3.44
CA ALA A 142 15.53 2.31 -3.58
C ALA A 142 15.24 1.43 -2.35
N GLY A 143 14.78 0.20 -2.57
CA GLY A 143 14.29 -0.66 -1.49
C GLY A 143 13.05 -0.10 -0.77
N GLY A 144 12.30 0.74 -1.44
CA GLY A 144 11.11 1.40 -0.94
C GLY A 144 9.81 0.73 -1.34
N GLY A 145 8.72 1.47 -1.17
CA GLY A 145 7.40 0.99 -1.51
C GLY A 145 6.31 2.00 -1.23
N TYR A 146 5.08 1.59 -1.42
CA TYR A 146 3.91 2.34 -0.99
C TYR A 146 2.78 1.39 -0.57
N LEU A 147 1.87 1.92 0.23
CA LEU A 147 0.62 1.25 0.57
C LEU A 147 -0.52 2.26 0.46
N MET A 148 -1.56 1.91 -0.29
CA MET A 148 -2.83 2.62 -0.29
C MET A 148 -3.90 1.75 0.36
N VAL A 149 -4.60 2.31 1.36
CA VAL A 149 -5.70 1.66 2.08
C VAL A 149 -6.98 2.38 1.72
N ILE A 150 -7.91 1.66 1.11
CA ILE A 150 -9.21 2.19 0.72
C ILE A 150 -10.28 1.50 1.54
N LYS A 151 -11.03 2.28 2.32
CA LYS A 151 -12.23 1.82 3.00
C LYS A 151 -13.45 2.27 2.21
N GLY A 152 -14.40 1.37 2.03
CA GLY A 152 -15.61 1.67 1.31
C GLY A 152 -16.31 0.41 0.80
N LYS A 153 -17.52 0.60 0.32
CA LYS A 153 -18.36 -0.47 -0.22
C LYS A 153 -18.10 -0.63 -1.71
N ILE A 154 -17.73 -1.84 -2.11
CA ILE A 154 -17.60 -2.19 -3.53
C ILE A 154 -18.98 -2.42 -4.09
N THR A 155 -19.36 -1.66 -5.12
CA THR A 155 -20.56 -1.90 -5.90
C THR A 155 -20.20 -2.91 -7.00
N PRO A 156 -20.77 -4.12 -7.00
CA PRO A 156 -20.58 -5.03 -8.12
C PRO A 156 -21.08 -4.34 -9.39
N VAL A 157 -20.19 -4.10 -10.33
CA VAL A 157 -20.62 -3.67 -11.66
C VAL A 157 -21.39 -4.84 -12.23
N SER A 158 -22.72 -4.69 -12.39
CA SER A 158 -23.54 -5.64 -13.11
C SER A 158 -23.01 -5.67 -14.55
N ILE A 159 -22.25 -6.70 -14.88
CA ILE A 159 -21.96 -7.04 -16.27
C ILE A 159 -23.26 -7.66 -16.86
N ASN A 160 -24.27 -6.83 -16.97
CA ASN A 160 -25.48 -7.14 -17.74
C ASN A 160 -25.35 -6.36 -19.05
N GLY A 161 -24.75 -6.99 -20.04
CA GLY A 161 -24.64 -6.40 -21.36
C GLY A 161 -23.62 -7.07 -22.26
N LEU A 162 -23.75 -8.37 -22.48
CA LEU A 162 -23.37 -9.07 -23.71
C LEU A 162 -24.40 -10.09 -24.02
#